data_a9d176888db7798e7c2a1e234acf2a37
#
_entry.id   a9d176888db7798e7c2a1e234acf2a37
#
_cell.length_a   1.000
_cell.length_b   1.000
_cell.length_c   1.000
_cell.angle_alpha   90.00
_cell.angle_beta   90.00
_cell.angle_gamma   90.00
#
_symmetry.space_group_name_H-M   'P 1'
#
loop_
_entity.id
_entity.type
_entity.pdbx_description
1 polymer ?
#
loop_
_entity_poly.entity_id
_entity_poly.type
_entity_poly.pdbx_seq_one_letter_code
_entity_poly.pdbx_strand_id
1 'polypeptide(L)'
;MKVSVITTVWNVAEWIEKNIQAFLNQTLKDSELILVNDCSPDNSGELISKYKDNRIKVINNKVNLGPEVSRQIGLDNSMGEYTIFVDGDDWLEEDCLEKMYNEAIEKDADIVSCRTIQHNEYGLLPNKPIGYIYNKEDFYNFINNKLIRRTLWSETHYSPLRFREDINTLFRCLELSKNTVKMEYAGYNYNLRPNSLTSTKGVAGKSFLYNTLAAIENVNWIKDKGIEPTPRYKHYYNNNAIRYLYNLSRTFLKADIDKYKEECIIIDEFLKNNPIKFESKNIFELFRGQKK
;
A
#
# COMPACT_ATOMS: atom_id res chain seq x y z
N MET A 1 23.24 4.61 -5.12
CA MET A 1 21.82 5.04 -5.21
C MET A 1 21.20 4.96 -3.84
N LYS A 2 20.75 6.08 -3.28
CA LYS A 2 20.16 6.16 -1.94
C LYS A 2 18.69 5.72 -1.94
N VAL A 3 17.89 6.24 -2.87
CA VAL A 3 16.46 5.97 -2.92
C VAL A 3 16.00 5.60 -4.32
N SER A 4 15.19 4.55 -4.43
CA SER A 4 14.40 4.24 -5.62
C SER A 4 12.93 4.62 -5.37
N VAL A 5 12.40 5.50 -6.21
CA VAL A 5 10.98 5.80 -6.29
C VAL A 5 10.35 4.87 -7.32
N ILE A 6 9.30 4.17 -6.95
CA ILE A 6 8.61 3.22 -7.83
C ILE A 6 7.18 3.72 -8.06
N THR A 7 6.83 3.96 -9.31
CA THR A 7 5.52 4.44 -9.72
C THR A 7 4.87 3.48 -10.70
N THR A 8 3.69 2.97 -10.36
CA THR A 8 2.85 2.22 -11.29
C THR A 8 1.99 3.17 -12.11
N VAL A 9 1.95 2.94 -13.42
CA VAL A 9 1.30 3.81 -14.39
C VAL A 9 0.16 3.07 -15.07
N TRP A 10 -1.09 3.43 -14.74
CA TRP A 10 -2.28 2.90 -15.39
C TRP A 10 -3.43 3.90 -15.30
N ASN A 11 -3.87 4.42 -16.44
CA ASN A 11 -4.96 5.39 -16.56
C ASN A 11 -4.75 6.64 -15.69
N VAL A 12 -3.56 7.27 -15.83
CA VAL A 12 -3.10 8.41 -15.03
C VAL A 12 -2.54 9.56 -15.89
N ALA A 13 -2.89 9.63 -17.17
CA ALA A 13 -2.37 10.62 -18.11
C ALA A 13 -2.55 12.09 -17.63
N GLU A 14 -3.60 12.36 -16.86
CA GLU A 14 -3.90 13.70 -16.33
C GLU A 14 -2.88 14.13 -15.25
N TRP A 15 -2.25 13.17 -14.53
CA TRP A 15 -1.45 13.47 -13.33
C TRP A 15 0.01 13.06 -13.46
N ILE A 16 0.33 12.11 -14.34
CA ILE A 16 1.66 11.48 -14.38
C ILE A 16 2.81 12.48 -14.63
N GLU A 17 2.57 13.54 -15.38
CA GLU A 17 3.60 14.56 -15.60
C GLU A 17 3.92 15.32 -14.30
N LYS A 18 2.91 15.59 -13.44
CA LYS A 18 3.13 16.19 -12.12
C LYS A 18 3.94 15.28 -11.20
N ASN A 19 3.65 13.97 -11.21
CA ASN A 19 4.43 12.97 -10.49
C ASN A 19 5.91 12.99 -10.89
N ILE A 20 6.19 12.97 -12.20
CA ILE A 20 7.55 12.96 -12.74
C ILE A 20 8.27 14.29 -12.42
N GLN A 21 7.61 15.43 -12.60
CA GLN A 21 8.22 16.73 -12.29
C GLN A 21 8.55 16.86 -10.80
N ALA A 22 7.70 16.37 -9.91
CA ALA A 22 7.96 16.34 -8.47
C ALA A 22 9.18 15.48 -8.12
N PHE A 23 9.41 14.36 -8.84
CA PHE A 23 10.63 13.58 -8.71
C PHE A 23 11.87 14.34 -9.23
N LEU A 24 11.79 14.94 -10.39
CA LEU A 24 12.92 15.67 -11.00
C LEU A 24 13.37 16.83 -10.14
N ASN A 25 12.44 17.47 -9.42
CA ASN A 25 12.68 18.57 -8.50
C ASN A 25 13.22 18.14 -7.14
N GLN A 26 13.22 16.84 -6.79
CA GLN A 26 13.71 16.39 -5.50
C GLN A 26 15.12 16.92 -5.19
N THR A 27 15.32 17.37 -3.96
CA THR A 27 16.65 17.84 -3.47
C THR A 27 17.66 16.70 -3.39
N LEU A 28 17.22 15.47 -3.07
CA LEU A 28 18.06 14.27 -3.07
C LEU A 28 18.33 13.81 -4.50
N LYS A 29 19.48 14.21 -5.08
CA LYS A 29 19.82 13.87 -6.47
C LYS A 29 20.30 12.42 -6.66
N ASP A 30 20.80 11.76 -5.61
CA ASP A 30 21.20 10.34 -5.65
C ASP A 30 19.97 9.43 -5.48
N SER A 31 19.02 9.60 -6.40
CA SER A 31 17.75 8.86 -6.46
C SER A 31 17.37 8.50 -7.89
N GLU A 32 16.57 7.46 -8.06
CA GLU A 32 16.01 7.03 -9.35
C GLU A 32 14.48 6.95 -9.29
N LEU A 33 13.84 7.11 -10.45
CA LEU A 33 12.41 6.90 -10.65
C LEU A 33 12.19 5.72 -11.62
N ILE A 34 11.48 4.71 -11.16
CA ILE A 34 11.11 3.56 -11.96
C ILE A 34 9.62 3.66 -12.27
N LEU A 35 9.29 3.94 -13.52
CA LEU A 35 7.93 4.02 -14.04
C LEU A 35 7.56 2.67 -14.64
N VAL A 36 6.61 1.96 -14.05
CA VAL A 36 6.12 0.68 -14.57
C VAL A 36 4.75 0.91 -15.23
N ASN A 37 4.75 1.00 -16.54
CA ASN A 37 3.53 1.13 -17.33
C ASN A 37 2.83 -0.23 -17.43
N ASP A 38 1.70 -0.36 -16.76
CA ASP A 38 0.92 -1.59 -16.70
C ASP A 38 -0.08 -1.70 -17.86
N CYS A 39 0.42 -1.52 -19.09
CA CYS A 39 -0.38 -1.53 -20.31
C CYS A 39 -1.53 -0.52 -20.23
N SER A 40 -1.20 0.74 -19.90
CA SER A 40 -2.19 1.81 -19.72
C SER A 40 -3.05 2.00 -20.96
N PRO A 41 -4.39 2.09 -20.83
CA PRO A 41 -5.30 2.25 -21.98
C PRO A 41 -5.35 3.69 -22.51
N ASP A 42 -4.83 4.66 -21.76
CA ASP A 42 -4.75 6.08 -22.11
C ASP A 42 -3.35 6.46 -22.65
N ASN A 43 -3.09 7.74 -22.85
CA ASN A 43 -1.81 8.21 -23.36
C ASN A 43 -0.69 8.31 -22.29
N SER A 44 -0.87 7.77 -21.09
CA SER A 44 0.16 7.76 -20.03
C SER A 44 1.48 7.18 -20.53
N GLY A 45 1.44 6.06 -21.26
CA GLY A 45 2.63 5.41 -21.80
C GLY A 45 3.41 6.31 -22.78
N GLU A 46 2.71 7.08 -23.62
CA GLU A 46 3.32 8.05 -24.50
C GLU A 46 3.95 9.21 -23.72
N LEU A 47 3.25 9.75 -22.73
CA LEU A 47 3.73 10.85 -21.90
C LEU A 47 5.03 10.49 -21.19
N ILE A 48 5.09 9.35 -20.49
CA ILE A 48 6.30 8.93 -19.77
C ILE A 48 7.48 8.66 -20.69
N SER A 49 7.25 8.25 -21.94
CA SER A 49 8.31 7.97 -22.93
C SER A 49 9.07 9.22 -23.38
N LYS A 50 8.52 10.41 -23.17
CA LYS A 50 9.12 11.70 -23.54
C LYS A 50 10.26 12.12 -22.61
N TYR A 51 10.28 11.60 -21.38
CA TYR A 51 11.31 11.93 -20.39
C TYR A 51 12.61 11.17 -20.66
N LYS A 52 13.73 11.89 -20.75
CA LYS A 52 15.06 11.35 -21.10
C LYS A 52 16.11 11.61 -20.01
N ASP A 53 15.67 11.85 -18.76
CA ASP A 53 16.57 11.97 -17.62
C ASP A 53 17.19 10.59 -17.30
N ASN A 54 18.51 10.55 -17.02
CA ASN A 54 19.25 9.32 -16.74
C ASN A 54 18.84 8.65 -15.42
N ARG A 55 18.12 9.35 -14.58
CA ARG A 55 17.55 8.84 -13.32
C ARG A 55 16.18 8.18 -13.53
N ILE A 56 15.58 8.29 -14.72
CA ILE A 56 14.25 7.74 -15.01
C ILE A 56 14.39 6.45 -15.81
N LYS A 57 13.83 5.38 -15.30
CA LYS A 57 13.72 4.08 -15.98
C LYS A 57 12.24 3.79 -16.28
N VAL A 58 11.92 3.51 -17.53
CA VAL A 58 10.57 3.13 -17.97
C VAL A 58 10.53 1.65 -18.30
N ILE A 59 9.56 0.93 -17.73
CA ILE A 59 9.29 -0.49 -17.98
C ILE A 59 7.85 -0.60 -18.48
N ASN A 60 7.64 -1.31 -19.60
CA ASN A 60 6.32 -1.49 -20.19
C ASN A 60 5.88 -2.95 -20.10
N ASN A 61 4.78 -3.22 -19.40
CA ASN A 61 4.11 -4.51 -19.40
C ASN A 61 3.35 -4.70 -20.73
N LYS A 62 3.33 -5.92 -21.25
CA LYS A 62 2.62 -6.27 -22.50
C LYS A 62 1.11 -6.37 -22.30
N VAL A 63 0.66 -6.60 -21.09
CA VAL A 63 -0.75 -6.71 -20.66
C VAL A 63 -0.90 -6.07 -19.28
N ASN A 64 -2.11 -5.74 -18.88
CA ASN A 64 -2.37 -5.28 -17.52
C ASN A 64 -2.22 -6.45 -16.54
N LEU A 65 -1.23 -6.34 -15.66
CA LEU A 65 -0.88 -7.35 -14.64
C LEU A 65 -1.41 -7.00 -13.25
N GLY A 66 -1.88 -5.77 -13.06
CA GLY A 66 -2.31 -5.23 -11.77
C GLY A 66 -1.20 -4.48 -11.02
N PRO A 67 -1.59 -3.64 -10.03
CA PRO A 67 -0.64 -2.78 -9.32
C PRO A 67 0.40 -3.58 -8.51
N GLU A 68 0.01 -4.72 -7.95
CA GLU A 68 0.87 -5.60 -7.15
C GLU A 68 2.05 -6.14 -7.97
N VAL A 69 1.78 -6.71 -9.15
CA VAL A 69 2.82 -7.26 -10.03
C VAL A 69 3.69 -6.14 -10.57
N SER A 70 3.09 -5.02 -10.94
CA SER A 70 3.81 -3.85 -11.44
C SER A 70 4.73 -3.24 -10.37
N ARG A 71 4.31 -3.17 -9.09
CA ARG A 71 5.18 -2.76 -7.98
C ARG A 71 6.32 -3.75 -7.77
N GLN A 72 6.07 -5.07 -7.85
CA GLN A 72 7.12 -6.08 -7.75
C GLN A 72 8.15 -5.93 -8.88
N ILE A 73 7.70 -5.73 -10.12
CA ILE A 73 8.59 -5.45 -11.26
C ILE A 73 9.46 -4.20 -10.98
N GLY A 74 8.86 -3.16 -10.41
CA GLY A 74 9.61 -1.97 -9.98
C GLY A 74 10.67 -2.27 -8.94
N LEU A 75 10.34 -3.05 -7.91
CA LEU A 75 11.28 -3.50 -6.86
C LEU A 75 12.45 -4.31 -7.43
N ASP A 76 12.15 -5.28 -8.29
CA ASP A 76 13.17 -6.15 -8.92
C ASP A 76 14.16 -5.37 -9.78
N ASN A 77 13.75 -4.19 -10.22
CA ASN A 77 14.56 -3.28 -11.04
C ASN A 77 15.14 -2.10 -10.26
N SER A 78 14.96 -2.04 -8.95
CA SER A 78 15.44 -0.96 -8.08
C SER A 78 16.87 -1.21 -7.57
N MET A 79 17.64 -0.13 -7.41
CA MET A 79 19.02 -0.17 -6.92
C MET A 79 19.23 0.64 -5.62
N GLY A 80 18.24 1.41 -5.20
CA GLY A 80 18.32 2.24 -4.01
C GLY A 80 18.49 1.43 -2.72
N GLU A 81 19.20 2.00 -1.76
CA GLU A 81 19.29 1.46 -0.40
C GLU A 81 17.90 1.41 0.26
N TYR A 82 17.08 2.40 -0.03
CA TYR A 82 15.67 2.47 0.35
C TYR A 82 14.77 2.57 -0.88
N THR A 83 13.51 2.18 -0.70
CA THR A 83 12.48 2.30 -1.73
C THR A 83 11.25 3.02 -1.18
N ILE A 84 10.56 3.76 -2.03
CA ILE A 84 9.26 4.38 -1.76
C ILE A 84 8.35 4.18 -2.96
N PHE A 85 7.08 3.84 -2.71
CA PHE A 85 6.06 3.80 -3.75
C PHE A 85 5.32 5.12 -3.83
N VAL A 86 5.10 5.58 -5.05
CA VAL A 86 4.28 6.78 -5.32
C VAL A 86 3.32 6.42 -6.44
N ASP A 87 2.01 6.47 -6.18
CA ASP A 87 1.02 6.18 -7.22
C ASP A 87 1.08 7.26 -8.32
N GLY A 88 0.75 6.90 -9.57
CA GLY A 88 0.93 7.79 -10.71
C GLY A 88 0.05 9.05 -10.70
N ASP A 89 -0.95 9.11 -9.83
CA ASP A 89 -1.82 10.26 -9.57
C ASP A 89 -1.42 11.07 -8.33
N ASP A 90 -0.36 10.63 -7.60
CA ASP A 90 0.19 11.27 -6.41
C ASP A 90 1.56 11.92 -6.69
N TRP A 91 2.09 12.70 -5.74
CA TRP A 91 3.42 13.31 -5.87
C TRP A 91 4.06 13.58 -4.49
N LEU A 92 5.37 13.81 -4.49
CA LEU A 92 6.14 14.14 -3.29
C LEU A 92 6.46 15.64 -3.22
N GLU A 93 6.57 16.18 -2.00
CA GLU A 93 7.20 17.49 -1.77
C GLU A 93 8.68 17.47 -2.17
N GLU A 94 9.25 18.59 -2.61
CA GLU A 94 10.60 18.68 -3.21
C GLU A 94 11.73 18.17 -2.30
N ASP A 95 11.58 18.26 -0.99
CA ASP A 95 12.58 17.84 0.00
C ASP A 95 12.22 16.51 0.70
N CYS A 96 11.18 15.83 0.22
CA CYS A 96 10.64 14.65 0.87
C CYS A 96 11.64 13.49 0.94
N LEU A 97 12.27 13.16 -0.18
CA LEU A 97 13.23 12.04 -0.21
C LEU A 97 14.45 12.33 0.67
N GLU A 98 14.96 13.55 0.66
CA GLU A 98 16.11 13.93 1.47
C GLU A 98 15.81 13.88 2.96
N LYS A 99 14.68 14.43 3.39
CA LYS A 99 14.26 14.40 4.80
C LYS A 99 14.04 12.99 5.29
N MET A 100 13.31 12.17 4.52
CA MET A 100 13.04 10.79 4.91
C MET A 100 14.32 9.95 4.94
N TYR A 101 15.23 10.13 3.98
CA TYR A 101 16.51 9.42 3.93
C TYR A 101 17.40 9.82 5.11
N ASN A 102 17.54 11.12 5.40
CA ASN A 102 18.36 11.58 6.52
C ASN A 102 17.82 11.06 7.85
N GLU A 103 16.51 11.07 8.07
CA GLU A 103 15.85 10.48 9.24
C GLU A 103 16.12 8.96 9.35
N ALA A 104 16.09 8.26 8.20
CA ALA A 104 16.39 6.83 8.16
C ALA A 104 17.83 6.52 8.57
N ILE A 105 18.79 7.30 8.10
CA ILE A 105 20.20 7.11 8.42
C ILE A 105 20.50 7.52 9.86
N GLU A 106 20.00 8.69 10.30
CA GLU A 106 20.24 9.18 11.67
C GLU A 106 19.75 8.21 12.73
N LYS A 107 18.60 7.57 12.48
CA LYS A 107 17.96 6.66 13.45
C LYS A 107 18.20 5.18 13.16
N ASP A 108 19.00 4.84 12.16
CA ASP A 108 19.16 3.47 11.63
C ASP A 108 17.79 2.78 11.46
N ALA A 109 16.85 3.48 10.81
CA ALA A 109 15.50 3.00 10.65
C ALA A 109 15.37 2.09 9.43
N ASP A 110 14.62 1.00 9.57
CA ASP A 110 14.24 0.14 8.46
C ASP A 110 13.05 0.72 7.68
N ILE A 111 12.17 1.45 8.39
CA ILE A 111 11.00 2.09 7.81
C ILE A 111 10.87 3.50 8.38
N VAL A 112 10.76 4.48 7.50
CA VAL A 112 10.40 5.87 7.85
C VAL A 112 9.08 6.24 7.21
N SER A 113 8.16 6.81 7.97
CA SER A 113 6.85 7.26 7.48
C SER A 113 6.72 8.77 7.61
N CYS A 114 6.32 9.45 6.54
CA CYS A 114 5.90 10.85 6.58
C CYS A 114 4.38 10.98 6.66
N ARG A 115 3.88 12.19 6.96
CA ARG A 115 2.44 12.50 6.91
C ARG A 115 2.00 12.75 5.47
N THR A 116 0.71 12.55 5.22
CA THR A 116 0.08 12.72 3.92
C THR A 116 -0.72 14.02 3.86
N ILE A 117 -0.53 14.79 2.79
CA ILE A 117 -1.35 15.95 2.43
C ILE A 117 -2.42 15.43 1.46
N GLN A 118 -3.68 15.55 1.82
CA GLN A 118 -4.77 15.06 0.97
C GLN A 118 -5.37 16.19 0.14
N HIS A 119 -5.38 16.01 -1.17
CA HIS A 119 -5.98 16.95 -2.12
C HIS A 119 -7.37 16.49 -2.51
N ASN A 120 -8.33 17.40 -2.47
CA ASN A 120 -9.75 17.13 -2.71
C ASN A 120 -10.33 18.10 -3.75
N GLU A 121 -9.67 18.21 -4.88
CA GLU A 121 -10.05 19.13 -5.96
C GLU A 121 -11.42 18.82 -6.57
N TYR A 122 -11.88 17.57 -6.45
CA TYR A 122 -13.15 17.10 -7.00
C TYR A 122 -14.33 17.16 -6.01
N GLY A 123 -14.16 17.73 -4.83
CA GLY A 123 -15.23 17.84 -3.84
C GLY A 123 -15.70 16.50 -3.25
N LEU A 124 -14.91 15.43 -3.37
CA LEU A 124 -15.25 14.09 -2.88
C LEU A 124 -15.38 14.02 -1.35
N LEU A 125 -14.79 14.98 -0.65
CA LEU A 125 -14.91 15.18 0.79
C LEU A 125 -15.34 16.62 1.07
N PRO A 126 -16.63 16.96 0.95
CA PRO A 126 -17.13 18.33 0.93
C PRO A 126 -16.80 19.14 2.20
N ASN A 127 -16.55 18.47 3.33
CA ASN A 127 -16.19 19.10 4.60
C ASN A 127 -14.67 19.20 4.84
N LYS A 128 -13.84 18.87 3.84
CA LYS A 128 -12.39 18.92 3.94
C LYS A 128 -11.83 19.89 2.92
N PRO A 129 -10.96 20.83 3.33
CA PRO A 129 -10.32 21.75 2.41
C PRO A 129 -9.34 21.02 1.50
N ILE A 130 -9.00 21.62 0.34
CA ILE A 130 -7.91 21.18 -0.50
C ILE A 130 -6.60 21.24 0.31
N GLY A 131 -5.80 20.20 0.23
CA GLY A 131 -4.46 20.17 0.86
C GLY A 131 -4.47 20.04 2.38
N TYR A 132 -5.48 19.43 3.01
CA TYR A 132 -5.44 19.19 4.45
C TYR A 132 -4.55 18.01 4.83
N ILE A 133 -3.87 18.12 5.98
CA ILE A 133 -3.05 17.05 6.52
C ILE A 133 -3.95 15.99 7.17
N TYR A 134 -3.82 14.75 6.72
CA TYR A 134 -4.57 13.64 7.29
C TYR A 134 -3.92 13.20 8.61
N ASN A 135 -4.66 13.39 9.71
CA ASN A 135 -4.16 13.11 11.08
C ASN A 135 -4.35 11.67 11.57
N LYS A 136 -5.00 10.80 10.79
CA LYS A 136 -5.13 9.40 11.20
C LYS A 136 -3.76 8.73 11.18
N GLU A 137 -3.37 8.23 12.33
CA GLU A 137 -2.16 7.43 12.56
C GLU A 137 -2.26 6.03 11.94
N ASP A 138 -2.79 5.93 10.72
CA ASP A 138 -2.84 4.67 9.97
C ASP A 138 -1.47 4.37 9.37
N PHE A 139 -0.48 4.19 10.26
CA PHE A 139 0.86 3.71 9.90
C PHE A 139 0.78 2.40 9.10
N TYR A 140 -0.30 1.69 9.19
CA TYR A 140 -0.46 0.32 8.77
C TYR A 140 -1.25 0.07 7.50
N ASN A 141 -1.95 1.07 6.99
CA ASN A 141 -2.91 0.89 5.90
C ASN A 141 -2.48 1.54 4.59
N PHE A 142 -1.28 2.13 4.54
CA PHE A 142 -0.85 2.90 3.39
C PHE A 142 0.66 2.78 3.20
N ILE A 143 1.07 2.09 2.14
CA ILE A 143 2.48 1.82 1.87
C ILE A 143 3.20 3.02 1.25
N ASN A 144 2.47 3.87 0.53
CA ASN A 144 3.03 4.87 -0.36
C ASN A 144 3.79 6.01 0.36
N ASN A 145 3.42 6.37 1.58
CA ASN A 145 4.11 7.39 2.37
C ASN A 145 5.26 6.85 3.22
N LYS A 146 5.83 5.70 2.83
CA LYS A 146 6.88 5.00 3.58
C LYS A 146 8.11 4.79 2.76
N LEU A 147 9.23 5.22 3.32
CA LEU A 147 10.57 4.88 2.85
C LEU A 147 10.98 3.58 3.56
N ILE A 148 11.20 2.52 2.80
CA ILE A 148 11.43 1.16 3.30
C ILE A 148 12.80 0.68 2.87
N ARG A 149 13.61 0.19 3.82
CA ARG A 149 14.95 -0.35 3.56
C ARG A 149 14.83 -1.56 2.61
N ARG A 150 15.57 -1.54 1.52
CA ARG A 150 15.45 -2.53 0.43
C ARG A 150 15.68 -3.96 0.90
N THR A 151 16.48 -4.18 1.93
CA THR A 151 16.71 -5.54 2.47
C THR A 151 15.46 -6.21 3.04
N LEU A 152 14.44 -5.45 3.44
CA LEU A 152 13.18 -6.04 3.90
C LEU A 152 12.42 -6.74 2.75
N TRP A 153 12.64 -6.31 1.50
CA TRP A 153 11.96 -6.89 0.35
C TRP A 153 12.46 -8.29 -0.03
N SER A 154 13.68 -8.67 0.36
CA SER A 154 14.20 -10.02 0.12
C SER A 154 13.38 -11.10 0.83
N GLU A 155 12.71 -10.73 1.91
CA GLU A 155 11.90 -11.62 2.75
C GLU A 155 10.39 -11.43 2.55
N THR A 156 10.01 -10.37 1.80
CA THR A 156 8.62 -10.00 1.58
C THR A 156 8.40 -9.74 0.09
N HIS A 157 7.73 -10.63 -0.62
CA HIS A 157 7.26 -10.35 -1.97
C HIS A 157 5.87 -9.72 -1.92
N TYR A 158 5.53 -8.95 -2.97
CA TYR A 158 4.14 -8.49 -3.09
C TYR A 158 3.19 -9.70 -3.13
N SER A 159 2.11 -9.58 -2.39
CA SER A 159 1.05 -10.60 -2.38
C SER A 159 0.40 -10.69 -3.77
N PRO A 160 0.09 -11.89 -4.30
CA PRO A 160 -0.63 -12.05 -5.55
C PRO A 160 -2.10 -11.62 -5.49
N LEU A 161 -2.58 -11.15 -4.33
CA LEU A 161 -3.94 -10.65 -4.18
C LEU A 161 -4.10 -9.35 -4.97
N ARG A 162 -5.03 -9.34 -5.92
CA ARG A 162 -5.32 -8.17 -6.78
C ARG A 162 -6.03 -7.01 -6.07
N PHE A 163 -6.15 -7.06 -4.75
CA PHE A 163 -6.83 -6.03 -3.96
C PHE A 163 -6.34 -6.08 -2.51
N ARG A 164 -5.92 -4.93 -1.95
CA ARG A 164 -5.35 -4.85 -0.58
C ARG A 164 -3.99 -5.55 -0.41
N GLU A 165 -3.27 -5.73 -1.49
CA GLU A 165 -1.92 -6.29 -1.53
C GLU A 165 -0.91 -5.46 -0.75
N ASP A 166 -1.08 -4.15 -0.74
CA ASP A 166 -0.27 -3.18 0.00
C ASP A 166 -0.30 -3.41 1.51
N ILE A 167 -1.47 -3.74 2.06
CA ILE A 167 -1.64 -4.03 3.49
C ILE A 167 -0.83 -5.27 3.90
N ASN A 168 -0.89 -6.33 3.10
CA ASN A 168 -0.16 -7.56 3.36
C ASN A 168 1.34 -7.33 3.35
N THR A 169 1.80 -6.69 2.30
CA THR A 169 3.22 -6.46 2.08
C THR A 169 3.79 -5.53 3.15
N LEU A 170 3.08 -4.45 3.46
CA LEU A 170 3.47 -3.54 4.53
C LEU A 170 3.49 -4.23 5.90
N PHE A 171 2.50 -5.08 6.18
CA PHE A 171 2.48 -5.85 7.43
C PHE A 171 3.75 -6.69 7.58
N ARG A 172 4.15 -7.44 6.54
CA ARG A 172 5.36 -8.27 6.57
C ARG A 172 6.62 -7.43 6.78
N CYS A 173 6.74 -6.29 6.10
CA CYS A 173 7.83 -5.35 6.32
C CYS A 173 7.90 -4.87 7.78
N LEU A 174 6.74 -4.60 8.39
CA LEU A 174 6.66 -4.13 9.77
C LEU A 174 7.00 -5.22 10.81
N GLU A 175 6.64 -6.47 10.54
CA GLU A 175 7.01 -7.61 11.42
C GLU A 175 8.51 -7.93 11.35
N LEU A 176 9.16 -7.67 10.22
CA LEU A 176 10.61 -7.85 10.04
C LEU A 176 11.43 -6.63 10.45
N SER A 177 10.83 -5.46 10.50
CA SER A 177 11.52 -4.21 10.84
C SER A 177 11.96 -4.19 12.29
N LYS A 178 13.23 -3.85 12.52
CA LYS A 178 13.79 -3.65 13.86
C LYS A 178 13.54 -2.23 14.37
N ASN A 179 13.49 -1.26 13.48
CA ASN A 179 13.29 0.14 13.82
C ASN A 179 12.38 0.84 12.80
N THR A 180 11.27 1.39 13.29
CA THR A 180 10.27 2.09 12.50
C THR A 180 10.04 3.49 13.06
N VAL A 181 10.21 4.51 12.23
CA VAL A 181 10.15 5.92 12.61
C VAL A 181 8.98 6.62 11.94
N LYS A 182 8.24 7.42 12.72
CA LYS A 182 7.20 8.34 12.21
C LYS A 182 7.69 9.77 12.26
N MET A 183 7.60 10.47 11.14
CA MET A 183 7.90 11.89 11.04
C MET A 183 6.62 12.72 11.12
N GLU A 184 6.70 13.88 11.79
CA GLU A 184 5.62 14.89 11.74
C GLU A 184 5.60 15.67 10.40
N TYR A 185 6.64 15.52 9.60
CA TYR A 185 6.76 16.13 8.28
C TYR A 185 5.72 15.57 7.30
N ALA A 186 4.99 16.44 6.61
CA ALA A 186 4.04 16.09 5.58
C ALA A 186 4.70 16.21 4.20
N GLY A 187 5.04 15.07 3.60
CA GLY A 187 5.83 15.00 2.37
C GLY A 187 5.17 14.26 1.22
N TYR A 188 4.09 13.52 1.48
CA TYR A 188 3.37 12.76 0.46
C TYR A 188 2.04 13.44 0.11
N ASN A 189 1.84 13.79 -1.16
CA ASN A 189 0.61 14.39 -1.66
C ASN A 189 -0.30 13.33 -2.26
N TYR A 190 -1.40 13.04 -1.58
CA TYR A 190 -2.41 12.08 -2.00
C TYR A 190 -3.56 12.78 -2.73
N ASN A 191 -3.78 12.43 -3.98
CA ASN A 191 -4.80 13.02 -4.83
C ASN A 191 -6.09 12.19 -4.86
N LEU A 192 -7.17 12.74 -4.28
CA LEU A 192 -8.50 12.13 -4.36
C LEU A 192 -9.10 12.41 -5.74
N ARG A 193 -9.27 11.38 -6.53
CA ARG A 193 -9.89 11.47 -7.85
C ARG A 193 -11.17 10.67 -7.98
N PRO A 194 -12.11 11.09 -8.86
CA PRO A 194 -13.26 10.25 -9.23
C PRO A 194 -12.78 8.93 -9.86
N ASN A 195 -13.55 7.87 -9.65
CA ASN A 195 -13.29 6.55 -10.23
C ASN A 195 -11.94 5.90 -9.81
N SER A 196 -11.34 6.34 -8.70
CA SER A 196 -10.25 5.57 -8.10
C SER A 196 -10.73 4.19 -7.64
N LEU A 197 -9.81 3.23 -7.53
CA LEU A 197 -10.16 1.87 -7.05
C LEU A 197 -10.86 1.90 -5.69
N THR A 198 -10.57 2.91 -4.86
CA THR A 198 -11.13 3.07 -3.52
C THR A 198 -12.48 3.81 -3.49
N SER A 199 -12.86 4.52 -4.55
CA SER A 199 -14.09 5.32 -4.62
C SER A 199 -15.28 4.61 -5.26
N THR A 200 -15.09 3.41 -5.83
CA THR A 200 -16.11 2.70 -6.60
C THR A 200 -17.21 2.11 -5.71
N LYS A 201 -18.49 2.24 -6.09
CA LYS A 201 -19.61 1.61 -5.38
C LYS A 201 -19.45 0.09 -5.32
N GLY A 202 -19.67 -0.50 -4.14
CA GLY A 202 -19.54 -1.96 -3.93
C GLY A 202 -18.16 -2.39 -3.40
N VAL A 203 -17.21 -1.47 -3.26
CA VAL A 203 -15.85 -1.75 -2.75
C VAL A 203 -15.85 -2.32 -1.33
N ALA A 204 -16.81 -1.94 -0.47
CA ALA A 204 -16.79 -2.34 0.93
C ALA A 204 -16.81 -3.87 1.13
N GLY A 205 -17.75 -4.59 0.50
CA GLY A 205 -17.84 -6.04 0.63
C GLY A 205 -16.63 -6.76 0.06
N LYS A 206 -16.17 -6.34 -1.12
CA LYS A 206 -14.94 -6.82 -1.75
C LYS A 206 -13.74 -6.54 -0.86
N SER A 207 -13.64 -5.34 -0.31
CA SER A 207 -12.56 -4.96 0.61
C SER A 207 -12.50 -5.86 1.84
N PHE A 208 -13.64 -6.20 2.47
CA PHE A 208 -13.67 -7.12 3.61
C PHE A 208 -13.22 -8.52 3.23
N LEU A 209 -13.63 -9.02 2.06
CA LEU A 209 -13.25 -10.34 1.57
C LEU A 209 -11.74 -10.44 1.37
N TYR A 210 -11.15 -9.49 0.65
CA TYR A 210 -9.71 -9.48 0.39
C TYR A 210 -8.89 -9.18 1.64
N ASN A 211 -9.37 -8.35 2.58
CA ASN A 211 -8.74 -8.22 3.89
C ASN A 211 -8.73 -9.54 4.68
N THR A 212 -9.77 -10.38 4.50
CA THR A 212 -9.81 -11.70 5.11
C THR A 212 -8.75 -12.62 4.52
N LEU A 213 -8.61 -12.65 3.19
CA LEU A 213 -7.59 -13.43 2.51
C LEU A 213 -6.19 -12.94 2.87
N ALA A 214 -5.98 -11.63 2.89
CA ALA A 214 -4.76 -11.00 3.33
C ALA A 214 -4.36 -11.41 4.75
N ALA A 215 -5.31 -11.44 5.66
CA ALA A 215 -5.08 -11.91 7.03
C ALA A 215 -4.66 -13.38 7.08
N ILE A 216 -5.30 -14.24 6.28
CA ILE A 216 -4.96 -15.67 6.19
C ILE A 216 -3.54 -15.86 5.64
N GLU A 217 -3.18 -15.15 4.58
CA GLU A 217 -1.83 -15.21 4.02
C GLU A 217 -0.77 -14.79 5.04
N ASN A 218 -1.03 -13.72 5.81
CA ASN A 218 -0.08 -13.27 6.82
C ASN A 218 0.04 -14.27 7.98
N VAL A 219 -1.07 -14.93 8.39
CA VAL A 219 -1.03 -16.00 9.39
C VAL A 219 -0.15 -17.16 8.90
N ASN A 220 -0.31 -17.58 7.66
CA ASN A 220 0.49 -18.65 7.09
C ASN A 220 1.96 -18.24 6.97
N TRP A 221 2.23 -17.04 6.45
CA TRP A 221 3.59 -16.51 6.32
C TRP A 221 4.35 -16.45 7.65
N ILE A 222 3.71 -16.00 8.74
CA ILE A 222 4.30 -15.99 10.09
C ILE A 222 4.65 -17.41 10.54
N LYS A 223 3.73 -18.37 10.33
CA LYS A 223 3.96 -19.77 10.66
C LYS A 223 5.12 -20.36 9.88
N ASP A 224 5.15 -20.14 8.58
CA ASP A 224 6.17 -20.68 7.68
C ASP A 224 7.56 -20.10 7.97
N LYS A 225 7.64 -18.84 8.38
CA LYS A 225 8.88 -18.19 8.79
C LYS A 225 9.31 -18.53 10.21
N GLY A 226 8.46 -19.15 11.03
CA GLY A 226 8.74 -19.42 12.42
C GLY A 226 8.94 -18.16 13.28
N ILE A 227 8.32 -17.04 12.88
CA ILE A 227 8.42 -15.77 13.58
C ILE A 227 7.48 -15.78 14.78
N GLU A 228 7.98 -15.39 15.95
CA GLU A 228 7.09 -15.14 17.12
C GLU A 228 6.25 -13.89 16.85
N PRO A 229 4.92 -14.03 16.81
CA PRO A 229 4.06 -12.91 16.42
C PRO A 229 4.12 -11.78 17.43
N THR A 230 4.27 -10.56 16.95
CA THR A 230 4.18 -9.37 17.80
C THR A 230 2.80 -9.25 18.47
N PRO A 231 2.67 -8.52 19.59
CA PRO A 231 1.37 -8.28 20.23
C PRO A 231 0.35 -7.69 19.27
N ARG A 232 0.81 -6.92 18.31
CA ARG A 232 0.05 -6.32 17.25
C ARG A 232 -0.50 -7.34 16.26
N TYR A 233 0.30 -8.30 15.80
CA TYR A 233 -0.17 -9.41 14.99
C TYR A 233 -1.30 -10.15 15.71
N LYS A 234 -1.10 -10.50 16.98
CA LYS A 234 -2.10 -11.18 17.83
C LYS A 234 -3.43 -10.40 17.89
N HIS A 235 -3.37 -9.09 17.77
CA HIS A 235 -4.55 -8.23 17.78
C HIS A 235 -5.32 -8.21 16.44
N TYR A 236 -4.62 -8.04 15.32
CA TYR A 236 -5.26 -7.83 14.01
C TYR A 236 -5.50 -9.12 13.21
N TYR A 237 -4.70 -10.17 13.43
CA TYR A 237 -4.70 -11.38 12.63
C TYR A 237 -5.04 -12.64 13.44
N ASN A 238 -5.92 -12.53 14.41
CA ASN A 238 -6.46 -13.70 15.08
C ASN A 238 -7.67 -14.27 14.31
N ASN A 239 -7.99 -15.52 14.57
CA ASN A 239 -9.09 -16.23 13.88
C ASN A 239 -10.46 -15.54 14.06
N ASN A 240 -10.66 -14.79 15.15
CA ASN A 240 -11.89 -14.05 15.39
C ASN A 240 -12.01 -12.83 14.47
N ALA A 241 -10.90 -12.09 14.24
CA ALA A 241 -10.87 -10.99 13.29
C ALA A 241 -11.12 -11.49 11.86
N ILE A 242 -10.48 -12.60 11.47
CA ILE A 242 -10.68 -13.24 10.16
C ILE A 242 -12.14 -13.61 9.95
N ARG A 243 -12.76 -14.30 10.92
CA ARG A 243 -14.19 -14.68 10.85
C ARG A 243 -15.11 -13.47 10.81
N TYR A 244 -14.82 -12.43 11.57
CA TYR A 244 -15.59 -11.21 11.58
C TYR A 244 -15.55 -10.49 10.22
N LEU A 245 -14.38 -10.32 9.64
CA LEU A 245 -14.20 -9.73 8.31
C LEU A 245 -14.92 -10.55 7.23
N TYR A 246 -14.86 -11.88 7.32
CA TYR A 246 -15.56 -12.76 6.40
C TYR A 246 -17.09 -12.63 6.51
N ASN A 247 -17.62 -12.57 7.72
CA ASN A 247 -19.06 -12.36 7.92
C ASN A 247 -19.52 -10.99 7.40
N LEU A 248 -18.69 -9.94 7.58
CA LEU A 248 -18.96 -8.64 6.98
C LEU A 248 -18.96 -8.72 5.45
N SER A 249 -17.98 -9.41 4.85
CA SER A 249 -17.93 -9.56 3.39
C SER A 249 -19.20 -10.21 2.84
N ARG A 250 -19.67 -11.29 3.46
CA ARG A 250 -20.93 -11.98 3.09
C ARG A 250 -22.16 -11.06 3.24
N THR A 251 -22.18 -10.23 4.28
CA THR A 251 -23.27 -9.28 4.52
C THR A 251 -23.33 -8.20 3.44
N PHE A 252 -22.18 -7.67 3.00
CA PHE A 252 -22.12 -6.61 2.01
C PHE A 252 -22.21 -7.10 0.57
N LEU A 253 -21.66 -8.28 0.26
CA LEU A 253 -21.69 -8.86 -1.09
C LEU A 253 -23.05 -9.50 -1.41
N LYS A 254 -23.75 -10.05 -0.42
CA LYS A 254 -25.09 -10.66 -0.59
C LYS A 254 -25.21 -11.50 -1.88
N ALA A 255 -25.99 -11.03 -2.85
CA ALA A 255 -26.22 -11.71 -4.12
C ALA A 255 -24.97 -11.82 -5.02
N ASP A 256 -23.97 -11.00 -4.79
CA ASP A 256 -22.72 -11.03 -5.55
C ASP A 256 -21.68 -12.00 -4.96
N ILE A 257 -21.94 -12.63 -3.81
CA ILE A 257 -20.98 -13.54 -3.14
C ILE A 257 -20.60 -14.73 -4.01
N ASP A 258 -21.50 -15.18 -4.86
CA ASP A 258 -21.25 -16.30 -5.77
C ASP A 258 -20.17 -16.01 -6.83
N LYS A 259 -19.87 -14.73 -7.08
CA LYS A 259 -18.75 -14.30 -7.95
C LYS A 259 -17.37 -14.57 -7.33
N TYR A 260 -17.34 -14.85 -6.02
CA TYR A 260 -16.13 -15.03 -5.20
C TYR A 260 -16.09 -16.43 -4.56
N LYS A 261 -16.57 -17.44 -5.28
CA LYS A 261 -16.64 -18.82 -4.77
C LYS A 261 -15.29 -19.38 -4.36
N GLU A 262 -14.26 -19.13 -5.16
CA GLU A 262 -12.90 -19.64 -4.90
C GLU A 262 -12.32 -19.02 -3.63
N GLU A 263 -12.47 -17.72 -3.45
CA GLU A 263 -12.04 -17.02 -2.26
C GLU A 263 -12.78 -17.50 -1.01
N CYS A 264 -14.09 -17.74 -1.13
CA CYS A 264 -14.89 -18.26 -0.03
C CYS A 264 -14.45 -19.67 0.39
N ILE A 265 -14.11 -20.54 -0.57
CA ILE A 265 -13.61 -21.89 -0.28
C ILE A 265 -12.31 -21.83 0.52
N ILE A 266 -11.35 -21.00 0.11
CA ILE A 266 -10.08 -20.82 0.82
C ILE A 266 -10.32 -20.38 2.27
N ILE A 267 -11.23 -19.44 2.49
CA ILE A 267 -11.53 -18.91 3.82
C ILE A 267 -12.23 -19.98 4.68
N ASP A 268 -13.21 -20.68 4.13
CA ASP A 268 -13.96 -21.72 4.84
C ASP A 268 -13.05 -22.88 5.24
N GLU A 269 -12.14 -23.32 4.37
CA GLU A 269 -11.13 -24.34 4.67
C GLU A 269 -10.18 -23.88 5.77
N PHE A 270 -9.68 -22.64 5.68
CA PHE A 270 -8.83 -22.08 6.73
C PHE A 270 -9.53 -22.07 8.09
N LEU A 271 -10.77 -21.59 8.16
CA LEU A 271 -11.55 -21.52 9.39
C LEU A 271 -11.91 -22.90 9.96
N LYS A 272 -12.11 -23.90 9.09
CA LYS A 272 -12.34 -25.30 9.49
C LYS A 272 -11.10 -25.90 10.15
N ASN A 273 -9.93 -25.64 9.57
CA ASN A 273 -8.65 -26.20 10.03
C ASN A 273 -8.06 -25.44 11.23
N ASN A 274 -8.58 -24.24 11.52
CA ASN A 274 -8.19 -23.41 12.64
C ASN A 274 -9.40 -23.07 13.51
N PRO A 275 -10.01 -24.06 14.23
CA PRO A 275 -11.19 -23.84 15.05
C PRO A 275 -10.88 -22.88 16.21
N ILE A 276 -11.83 -21.98 16.49
CA ILE A 276 -11.68 -20.91 17.48
C ILE A 276 -11.98 -21.46 18.88
N LYS A 277 -11.09 -21.19 19.83
CA LYS A 277 -11.47 -21.16 21.24
C LYS A 277 -12.14 -19.80 21.50
N PHE A 278 -13.42 -19.83 21.85
CA PHE A 278 -14.24 -18.62 22.06
C PHE A 278 -13.72 -17.80 23.26
N GLU A 279 -13.23 -16.59 23.00
CA GLU A 279 -13.23 -15.49 23.96
C GLU A 279 -14.05 -14.34 23.36
N SER A 280 -15.33 -14.30 23.74
CA SER A 280 -16.36 -13.53 23.02
C SER A 280 -16.46 -12.04 23.38
N LYS A 281 -15.58 -11.46 24.18
CA LYS A 281 -15.76 -10.08 24.69
C LYS A 281 -15.03 -8.98 23.93
N ASN A 282 -14.01 -9.27 23.11
CA ASN A 282 -13.09 -8.23 22.62
C ASN A 282 -13.28 -7.77 21.16
N ILE A 283 -14.14 -8.41 20.37
CA ILE A 283 -14.27 -8.05 18.93
C ILE A 283 -14.94 -6.68 18.75
N PHE A 284 -15.93 -6.34 19.56
CA PHE A 284 -16.59 -5.04 19.48
C PHE A 284 -15.75 -3.86 19.97
N GLU A 285 -14.81 -4.08 20.89
CA GLU A 285 -13.90 -3.06 21.37
C GLU A 285 -12.79 -2.74 20.34
N LEU A 286 -12.33 -3.75 19.59
CA LEU A 286 -11.36 -3.63 18.51
C LEU A 286 -11.76 -2.61 17.43
N PHE A 287 -13.06 -2.52 17.13
CA PHE A 287 -13.61 -1.63 16.11
C PHE A 287 -14.27 -0.36 16.69
N ARG A 288 -14.54 -0.27 17.99
CA ARG A 288 -15.03 0.93 18.66
C ARG A 288 -13.95 1.98 18.95
N GLY A 289 -12.69 1.60 19.03
CA GLY A 289 -11.56 2.52 19.24
C GLY A 289 -11.29 3.50 18.09
N GLN A 290 -11.98 3.35 16.95
CA GLN A 290 -11.89 4.27 15.81
C GLN A 290 -12.93 5.41 15.83
N LYS A 291 -13.71 5.56 16.90
CA LYS A 291 -14.64 6.70 17.10
C LYS A 291 -14.26 7.48 18.38
N LYS A 292 -13.08 8.07 18.38
CA LYS A 292 -12.78 9.22 19.23
C LYS A 292 -11.82 10.15 18.49
#